data_aa23837d00096b41bb342af5495a9b1a
#
_entry.id   aa23837d00096b41bb342af5495a9b1a
#
_cell.length_a   1.000
_cell.length_b   1.000
_cell.length_c   1.000
_cell.angle_alpha   90.00
_cell.angle_beta   90.00
_cell.angle_gamma   90.00
#
_symmetry.space_group_name_H-M   'P 1'
#
loop_
_entity.id
_entity.type
_entity.pdbx_description
1 polymer ?
#
loop_
_entity_poly.entity_id
_entity_poly.type
_entity_poly.pdbx_seq_one_letter_code
_entity_poly.pdbx_strand_id
1 'polypeptide(L)'
;FLVIIFMIIKYRLFGLIANISLISNLLMLIGFLTLLEATLTLPGIAGIILTVGMAVDANVLIFERIKEELRKNISNNIQAFDLGFKRSVVTILDANITTLIASIILFIFGSGPVKGFAVTLSIGLITTLFSAYFISRHLTSIIVLRNREKKFLI
;
A
#
# COMPACT_ATOMS: atom_id res chain seq x y z
N PHE A 1 5.99 -1.11 14.52
CA PHE A 1 5.10 -1.66 15.55
C PHE A 1 3.88 -0.79 15.79
N LEU A 2 4.02 0.51 16.07
CA LEU A 2 2.89 1.42 16.32
C LEU A 2 1.86 1.41 15.18
N VAL A 3 2.29 1.40 13.93
CA VAL A 3 1.42 1.36 12.75
C VAL A 3 0.61 0.07 12.69
N ILE A 4 1.22 -1.07 12.97
CA ILE A 4 0.56 -2.39 12.98
C ILE A 4 -0.55 -2.40 14.04
N ILE A 5 -0.25 -1.94 15.24
CA ILE A 5 -1.22 -1.86 16.35
C ILE A 5 -2.36 -0.90 16.00
N PHE A 6 -2.04 0.29 15.48
CA PHE A 6 -3.03 1.27 15.04
C PHE A 6 -4.00 0.70 13.99
N MET A 7 -3.47 -0.01 12.99
CA MET A 7 -4.29 -0.61 11.94
C MET A 7 -5.23 -1.69 12.49
N ILE A 8 -4.77 -2.53 13.42
CA ILE A 8 -5.62 -3.55 14.03
C ILE A 8 -6.73 -2.91 14.87
N ILE A 9 -6.40 -1.90 15.68
CA ILE A 9 -7.39 -1.23 16.54
C ILE A 9 -8.44 -0.51 15.71
N LYS A 10 -8.04 0.22 14.66
CA LYS A 10 -8.93 1.07 13.86
C LYS A 10 -9.75 0.28 12.83
N TYR A 11 -9.15 -0.71 12.17
CA TYR A 11 -9.75 -1.42 11.03
C TYR A 11 -10.03 -2.91 11.31
N ARG A 12 -9.73 -3.41 12.49
CA ARG A 12 -10.01 -4.81 12.90
C ARG A 12 -9.55 -5.82 11.83
N LEU A 13 -10.49 -6.56 11.21
CA LEU A 13 -10.17 -7.58 10.19
C LEU A 13 -9.46 -7.00 8.96
N PHE A 14 -9.88 -5.83 8.49
CA PHE A 14 -9.22 -5.15 7.38
C PHE A 14 -7.81 -4.67 7.77
N GLY A 15 -7.61 -4.32 9.05
CA GLY A 15 -6.29 -4.01 9.59
C GLY A 15 -5.33 -5.20 9.56
N LEU A 16 -5.82 -6.42 9.80
CA LEU A 16 -5.01 -7.63 9.64
C LEU A 16 -4.59 -7.84 8.18
N ILE A 17 -5.50 -7.64 7.22
CA ILE A 17 -5.18 -7.71 5.78
C ILE A 17 -4.12 -6.69 5.42
N ALA A 18 -4.26 -5.44 5.88
CA ALA A 18 -3.27 -4.39 5.63
C ALA A 18 -1.89 -4.75 6.18
N ASN A 19 -1.83 -5.36 7.37
CA ASN A 19 -0.58 -5.80 7.96
C ASN A 19 0.08 -6.95 7.18
N ILE A 20 -0.71 -7.92 6.70
CA ILE A 20 -0.20 -8.99 5.83
C ILE A 20 0.34 -8.39 4.53
N SER A 21 -0.42 -7.47 3.91
CA SER A 21 0.00 -6.75 2.71
C SER A 21 1.28 -5.95 2.93
N LEU A 22 1.42 -5.29 4.08
CA LEU A 22 2.61 -4.53 4.47
C LEU A 22 3.84 -5.43 4.63
N ILE A 23 3.69 -6.56 5.34
CA ILE A 23 4.79 -7.52 5.52
C ILE A 23 5.22 -8.09 4.16
N SER A 24 4.27 -8.46 3.31
CA SER A 24 4.56 -8.94 1.96
C SER A 24 5.28 -7.88 1.11
N ASN A 25 4.87 -6.60 1.24
CA ASN A 25 5.53 -5.48 0.57
C ASN A 25 6.99 -5.33 1.02
N LEU A 26 7.24 -5.38 2.34
CA LEU A 26 8.60 -5.31 2.89
C LEU A 26 9.49 -6.46 2.40
N LEU A 27 8.96 -7.68 2.38
CA LEU A 27 9.69 -8.84 1.88
C LEU A 27 10.04 -8.69 0.39
N MET A 28 9.09 -8.21 -0.43
CA MET A 28 9.35 -7.92 -1.84
C MET A 28 10.39 -6.80 -2.00
N LEU A 29 10.26 -5.72 -1.25
CA LEU A 29 11.21 -4.60 -1.30
C LEU A 29 12.64 -5.07 -1.00
N ILE A 30 12.83 -5.79 0.12
CA ILE A 30 14.15 -6.31 0.50
C ILE A 30 14.66 -7.31 -0.56
N GLY A 31 13.78 -8.19 -1.06
CA GLY A 31 14.12 -9.13 -2.12
C GLY A 31 14.62 -8.43 -3.39
N PHE A 32 13.93 -7.40 -3.86
CA PHE A 32 14.36 -6.64 -5.04
C PHE A 32 15.64 -5.86 -4.80
N LEU A 33 15.82 -5.24 -3.63
CA LEU A 33 17.06 -4.56 -3.27
C LEU A 33 18.25 -5.51 -3.28
N THR A 34 18.05 -6.74 -2.78
CA THR A 34 19.08 -7.78 -2.78
C THR A 34 19.39 -8.28 -4.20
N LEU A 35 18.37 -8.53 -5.03
CA LEU A 35 18.54 -8.96 -6.42
C LEU A 35 19.28 -7.93 -7.29
N LEU A 36 19.07 -6.65 -7.02
CA LEU A 36 19.72 -5.56 -7.74
C LEU A 36 21.07 -5.16 -7.13
N GLU A 37 21.54 -5.91 -6.12
CA GLU A 37 22.78 -5.59 -5.37
C GLU A 37 22.84 -4.12 -4.93
N ALA A 38 21.66 -3.54 -4.62
CA ALA A 38 21.54 -2.13 -4.27
C ALA A 38 22.25 -1.85 -2.93
N THR A 39 23.16 -0.90 -2.94
CA THR A 39 23.86 -0.49 -1.71
C THR A 39 22.90 0.20 -0.74
N LEU A 40 22.77 -0.38 0.44
CA LEU A 40 21.93 0.19 1.50
C LEU A 40 22.65 1.38 2.14
N THR A 41 22.29 2.59 1.71
CA THR A 41 22.80 3.83 2.29
C THR A 41 21.91 4.30 3.44
N LEU A 42 22.40 5.19 4.31
CA LEU A 42 21.59 5.77 5.39
C LEU A 42 20.32 6.46 4.85
N PRO A 43 20.35 7.29 3.79
CA PRO A 43 19.14 7.77 3.12
C PRO A 43 18.28 6.65 2.50
N GLY A 44 18.89 5.56 2.04
CA GLY A 44 18.15 4.38 1.54
C GLY A 44 17.29 3.74 2.63
N ILE A 45 17.79 3.64 3.86
CA ILE A 45 16.98 3.18 5.01
C ILE A 45 15.81 4.13 5.26
N ALA A 46 16.02 5.45 5.18
CA ALA A 46 14.93 6.42 5.28
C ALA A 46 13.88 6.22 4.15
N GLY A 47 14.31 5.86 2.94
CA GLY A 47 13.43 5.46 1.84
C GLY A 47 12.57 4.25 2.16
N ILE A 48 13.13 3.21 2.81
CA ILE A 48 12.35 2.04 3.26
C ILE A 48 11.27 2.47 4.26
N ILE A 49 11.63 3.28 5.26
CA ILE A 49 10.67 3.75 6.28
C ILE A 49 9.55 4.57 5.63
N LEU A 50 9.89 5.43 4.68
CA LEU A 50 8.92 6.24 3.94
C LEU A 50 7.96 5.37 3.13
N THR A 51 8.46 4.36 2.41
CA THR A 51 7.62 3.45 1.61
C THR A 51 6.70 2.59 2.48
N VAL A 52 7.11 2.22 3.69
CA VAL A 52 6.23 1.58 4.68
C VAL A 52 5.04 2.47 5.01
N GLY A 53 5.26 3.75 5.26
CA GLY A 53 4.18 4.74 5.49
C GLY A 53 3.21 4.80 4.31
N MET A 54 3.74 4.95 3.10
CA MET A 54 2.91 5.01 1.87
C MET A 54 2.15 3.72 1.60
N ALA A 55 2.73 2.55 1.91
CA ALA A 55 2.04 1.26 1.75
C ALA A 55 0.84 1.12 2.71
N VAL A 56 0.98 1.63 3.93
CA VAL A 56 -0.12 1.69 4.89
C VAL A 56 -1.18 2.66 4.43
N ASP A 57 -0.80 3.86 3.99
CA ASP A 57 -1.72 4.88 3.51
C ASP A 57 -2.53 4.39 2.30
N ALA A 58 -1.93 3.65 1.37
CA ALA A 58 -2.63 3.03 0.25
C ALA A 58 -3.75 2.09 0.74
N ASN A 59 -3.47 1.23 1.71
CA ASN A 59 -4.47 0.33 2.28
C ASN A 59 -5.57 1.08 3.04
N VAL A 60 -5.21 2.10 3.82
CA VAL A 60 -6.16 2.97 4.54
C VAL A 60 -7.10 3.65 3.56
N LEU A 61 -6.57 4.21 2.48
CA LEU A 61 -7.37 4.88 1.44
C LEU A 61 -8.39 3.93 0.81
N ILE A 62 -7.97 2.70 0.50
CA ILE A 62 -8.87 1.66 -0.04
C ILE A 62 -10.01 1.38 0.95
N PHE A 63 -9.69 1.15 2.23
CA PHE A 63 -10.70 0.79 3.23
C PHE A 63 -11.67 1.94 3.54
N GLU A 64 -11.17 3.17 3.65
CA GLU A 64 -12.05 4.34 3.87
C GLU A 64 -12.97 4.57 2.65
N ARG A 65 -12.48 4.34 1.43
CA ARG A 65 -13.30 4.47 0.23
C ARG A 65 -14.39 3.38 0.15
N ILE A 66 -14.05 2.15 0.51
CA ILE A 66 -15.05 1.07 0.63
C ILE A 66 -16.11 1.43 1.68
N LYS A 67 -15.69 1.97 2.81
CA LYS A 67 -16.58 2.42 3.90
C LYS A 67 -17.50 3.56 3.46
N GLU A 68 -17.00 4.53 2.69
CA GLU A 68 -17.81 5.59 2.10
C GLU A 68 -18.89 5.04 1.16
N GLU A 69 -18.54 4.09 0.30
CA GLU A 69 -19.52 3.47 -0.61
C GLU A 69 -20.57 2.66 0.14
N LEU A 70 -20.19 1.94 1.21
CA LEU A 70 -21.14 1.25 2.09
C LEU A 70 -22.12 2.22 2.79
N ARG A 71 -21.67 3.43 3.13
CA ARG A 71 -22.54 4.47 3.75
C ARG A 71 -23.55 5.07 2.78
N LYS A 72 -23.32 5.00 1.47
CA LYS A 72 -24.23 5.50 0.42
C LYS A 72 -25.44 4.58 0.16
N ASN A 73 -25.77 3.68 1.10
CA ASN A 73 -26.88 2.71 0.98
C ASN A 73 -26.81 1.80 -0.25
N ILE A 74 -25.61 1.44 -0.69
CA ILE A 74 -25.43 0.39 -1.66
C ILE A 74 -25.79 -0.93 -0.95
N SER A 75 -26.87 -1.56 -1.39
CA SER A 75 -27.44 -2.76 -0.76
C SER A 75 -26.55 -4.01 -0.89
N ASN A 76 -25.47 -3.94 -1.68
CA ASN A 76 -24.59 -5.07 -1.95
C ASN A 76 -23.14 -4.75 -1.56
N ASN A 77 -22.62 -5.48 -0.56
CA ASN A 77 -21.24 -5.34 -0.08
C ASN A 77 -20.20 -5.52 -1.19
N ILE A 78 -20.46 -6.41 -2.16
CA ILE A 78 -19.55 -6.68 -3.28
C ILE A 78 -19.47 -5.46 -4.19
N GLN A 79 -20.60 -4.84 -4.49
CA GLN A 79 -20.65 -3.65 -5.34
C GLN A 79 -19.95 -2.45 -4.67
N ALA A 80 -20.15 -2.26 -3.37
CA ALA A 80 -19.45 -1.23 -2.59
C ALA A 80 -17.94 -1.45 -2.57
N PHE A 81 -17.50 -2.71 -2.44
CA PHE A 81 -16.09 -3.09 -2.52
C PHE A 81 -15.48 -2.74 -3.88
N ASP A 82 -16.12 -3.20 -4.97
CA ASP A 82 -15.58 -2.97 -6.32
C ASP A 82 -15.52 -1.48 -6.68
N LEU A 83 -16.54 -0.70 -6.33
CA LEU A 83 -16.56 0.74 -6.58
C LEU A 83 -15.53 1.48 -5.72
N GLY A 84 -15.44 1.15 -4.43
CA GLY A 84 -14.48 1.74 -3.50
C GLY A 84 -13.06 1.46 -3.94
N PHE A 85 -12.78 0.19 -4.30
CA PHE A 85 -11.47 -0.21 -4.78
C PHE A 85 -11.09 0.50 -6.08
N LYS A 86 -11.96 0.49 -7.10
CA LYS A 86 -11.72 1.13 -8.40
C LYS A 86 -11.42 2.62 -8.27
N ARG A 87 -12.14 3.33 -7.39
CA ARG A 87 -11.91 4.76 -7.13
C ARG A 87 -10.60 5.02 -6.39
N SER A 88 -10.25 4.17 -5.42
CA SER A 88 -9.00 4.30 -4.67
C SER A 88 -7.78 4.10 -5.53
N VAL A 89 -7.80 3.12 -6.45
CA VAL A 89 -6.68 2.79 -7.33
C VAL A 89 -6.23 4.00 -8.14
N VAL A 90 -7.15 4.77 -8.70
CA VAL A 90 -6.80 5.97 -9.49
C VAL A 90 -6.02 6.95 -8.62
N THR A 91 -6.52 7.26 -7.43
CA THR A 91 -5.85 8.20 -6.51
C THR A 91 -4.48 7.70 -6.05
N ILE A 92 -4.37 6.39 -5.77
CA ILE A 92 -3.11 5.78 -5.36
C ILE A 92 -2.10 5.81 -6.51
N LEU A 93 -2.52 5.52 -7.74
CA LEU A 93 -1.66 5.58 -8.93
C LEU A 93 -1.15 6.99 -9.16
N ASP A 94 -2.01 8.00 -9.13
CA ASP A 94 -1.64 9.40 -9.34
C ASP A 94 -0.56 9.86 -8.33
N ALA A 95 -0.77 9.57 -7.05
CA ALA A 95 0.18 9.92 -5.99
C ALA A 95 1.53 9.19 -6.16
N ASN A 96 1.49 7.89 -6.51
CA ASN A 96 2.70 7.09 -6.66
C ASN A 96 3.46 7.44 -7.94
N ILE A 97 2.78 7.74 -9.05
CA ILE A 97 3.43 8.19 -10.30
C ILE A 97 4.17 9.50 -10.08
N THR A 98 3.55 10.46 -9.40
CA THR A 98 4.19 11.74 -9.08
C THR A 98 5.47 11.54 -8.26
N THR A 99 5.41 10.70 -7.24
CA THR A 99 6.58 10.38 -6.39
C THR A 99 7.64 9.58 -7.17
N LEU A 100 7.23 8.69 -8.08
CA LEU A 100 8.14 7.93 -8.94
C LEU A 100 8.92 8.85 -9.88
N ILE A 101 8.27 9.85 -10.49
CA ILE A 101 8.93 10.85 -11.31
C ILE A 101 9.99 11.60 -10.49
N ALA A 102 9.64 12.05 -9.27
CA ALA A 102 10.58 12.71 -8.38
C ALA A 102 11.77 11.79 -8.03
N SER A 103 11.55 10.52 -7.77
CA SER A 103 12.62 9.56 -7.47
C SER A 103 13.54 9.30 -8.66
N ILE A 104 13.00 9.25 -9.88
CA ILE A 104 13.80 9.15 -11.12
C ILE A 104 14.69 10.38 -11.30
N ILE A 105 14.14 11.57 -11.07
CA ILE A 105 14.92 12.83 -11.12
C ILE A 105 16.07 12.79 -10.10
N LEU A 106 15.78 12.36 -8.86
CA LEU A 106 16.80 12.19 -7.82
C LEU A 106 17.84 11.13 -8.20
N PHE A 107 17.48 10.09 -8.92
CA PHE A 107 18.42 9.08 -9.39
C PHE A 107 19.37 9.64 -10.47
N ILE A 108 18.84 10.45 -11.39
CA ILE A 108 19.65 11.04 -12.49
C ILE A 108 20.59 12.10 -11.96
N PHE A 109 20.09 13.04 -11.17
CA PHE A 109 20.84 14.22 -10.71
C PHE A 109 21.51 14.05 -9.33
N GLY A 110 21.10 13.04 -8.57
CA GLY A 110 21.66 12.77 -7.26
C GLY A 110 23.07 12.18 -7.32
N SER A 111 23.80 12.33 -6.24
CA SER A 111 25.14 11.75 -6.05
C SER A 111 25.17 10.79 -4.86
N GLY A 112 26.01 9.75 -4.94
CA GLY A 112 26.31 8.84 -3.83
C GLY A 112 25.07 8.40 -3.02
N PRO A 113 24.96 8.81 -1.74
CA PRO A 113 23.88 8.39 -0.86
C PRO A 113 22.47 8.74 -1.35
N VAL A 114 22.30 9.85 -2.10
CA VAL A 114 20.99 10.28 -2.64
C VAL A 114 20.51 9.31 -3.72
N LYS A 115 21.40 8.75 -4.54
CA LYS A 115 21.05 7.70 -5.49
C LYS A 115 20.51 6.45 -4.78
N GLY A 116 21.13 6.05 -3.67
CA GLY A 116 20.65 4.94 -2.86
C GLY A 116 19.22 5.16 -2.35
N PHE A 117 18.91 6.38 -1.87
CA PHE A 117 17.55 6.75 -1.50
C PHE A 117 16.59 6.67 -2.70
N ALA A 118 16.96 7.22 -3.85
CA ALA A 118 16.12 7.21 -5.05
C ALA A 118 15.80 5.79 -5.53
N VAL A 119 16.79 4.88 -5.53
CA VAL A 119 16.60 3.45 -5.87
C VAL A 119 15.63 2.79 -4.90
N THR A 120 15.85 2.93 -3.61
CA THR A 120 14.99 2.34 -2.57
C THR A 120 13.56 2.86 -2.68
N LEU A 121 13.39 4.16 -2.89
CA LEU A 121 12.09 4.79 -3.05
C LEU A 121 11.37 4.28 -4.30
N SER A 122 12.05 4.21 -5.46
CA SER A 122 11.47 3.72 -6.71
C SER A 122 10.99 2.28 -6.61
N ILE A 123 11.83 1.40 -6.07
CA ILE A 123 11.48 -0.01 -5.87
C ILE A 123 10.33 -0.13 -4.88
N GLY A 124 10.39 0.62 -3.78
CA GLY A 124 9.36 0.64 -2.76
C GLY A 124 7.99 1.09 -3.28
N LEU A 125 7.94 2.08 -4.18
CA LEU A 125 6.71 2.50 -4.84
C LEU A 125 6.11 1.38 -5.71
N ILE A 126 6.94 0.71 -6.51
CA ILE A 126 6.50 -0.40 -7.37
C ILE A 126 5.96 -1.55 -6.52
N THR A 127 6.68 -1.94 -5.48
CA THR A 127 6.24 -3.03 -4.58
C THR A 127 4.98 -2.65 -3.80
N THR A 128 4.83 -1.38 -3.42
CA THR A 128 3.62 -0.86 -2.75
C THR A 128 2.40 -0.94 -3.67
N LEU A 129 2.52 -0.51 -4.92
CA LEU A 129 1.45 -0.63 -5.90
C LEU A 129 1.05 -2.09 -6.12
N PHE A 130 2.03 -2.96 -6.29
CA PHE A 130 1.77 -4.39 -6.45
C PHE A 130 1.07 -4.99 -5.23
N SER A 131 1.57 -4.72 -4.03
CA SER A 131 1.00 -5.23 -2.78
C SER A 131 -0.43 -4.73 -2.55
N ALA A 132 -0.69 -3.43 -2.73
CA ALA A 132 -2.01 -2.85 -2.57
C ALA A 132 -3.00 -3.36 -3.62
N TYR A 133 -2.56 -3.47 -4.89
CA TYR A 133 -3.45 -3.88 -5.98
C TYR A 133 -3.73 -5.39 -5.99
N PHE A 134 -2.70 -6.23 -5.81
CA PHE A 134 -2.88 -7.68 -5.90
C PHE A 134 -3.16 -8.32 -4.54
N ILE A 135 -2.30 -8.10 -3.55
CA ILE A 135 -2.38 -8.81 -2.27
C ILE A 135 -3.56 -8.30 -1.45
N SER A 136 -3.64 -6.99 -1.22
CA SER A 136 -4.71 -6.40 -0.41
C SER A 136 -6.09 -6.61 -1.05
N ARG A 137 -6.21 -6.42 -2.39
CA ARG A 137 -7.45 -6.68 -3.11
C ARG A 137 -7.91 -8.12 -2.99
N HIS A 138 -7.01 -9.07 -3.23
CA HIS A 138 -7.35 -10.50 -3.20
C HIS A 138 -7.81 -10.94 -1.81
N LEU A 139 -7.06 -10.58 -0.78
CA LEU A 139 -7.42 -10.91 0.61
C LEU A 139 -8.73 -10.26 1.05
N THR A 140 -8.94 -8.98 0.70
CA THR A 140 -10.18 -8.27 1.02
C THR A 140 -11.37 -8.87 0.29
N SER A 141 -11.21 -9.24 -0.99
CA SER A 141 -12.25 -9.89 -1.79
C SER A 141 -12.71 -11.21 -1.16
N ILE A 142 -11.81 -12.05 -0.67
CA ILE A 142 -12.15 -13.31 0.01
C ILE A 142 -13.02 -13.04 1.23
N ILE A 143 -12.68 -12.04 2.05
CA ILE A 143 -13.48 -11.70 3.25
C ILE A 143 -14.86 -11.15 2.87
N VAL A 144 -14.92 -10.28 1.84
CA VAL A 144 -16.18 -9.71 1.35
C VAL A 144 -17.10 -10.79 0.81
N LEU A 145 -16.57 -11.74 0.03
CA LEU A 145 -17.33 -12.86 -0.51
C LEU A 145 -17.85 -13.80 0.58
N ARG A 146 -17.07 -14.03 1.63
CA ARG A 146 -17.47 -14.89 2.76
C ARG A 146 -18.55 -14.26 3.63
N ASN A 147 -18.62 -12.93 3.71
CA ASN A 147 -19.53 -12.18 4.58
C ASN A 147 -20.57 -11.38 3.77
N ARG A 148 -21.16 -11.96 2.73
CA ARG A 148 -22.11 -11.30 1.83
C ARG A 148 -23.28 -10.61 2.52
N GLU A 149 -23.80 -11.20 3.62
CA GLU A 149 -25.03 -10.76 4.30
C GLU A 149 -24.79 -10.02 5.62
N LYS A 150 -23.57 -10.03 6.15
CA LYS A 150 -23.25 -9.37 7.43
C LYS A 150 -22.79 -7.94 7.20
N LYS A 151 -23.38 -6.98 7.96
CA LYS A 151 -22.82 -5.62 8.04
C LYS A 151 -21.34 -5.72 8.42
N PHE A 152 -20.46 -5.21 7.56
CA PHE A 152 -19.05 -5.09 7.90
C PHE A 152 -18.89 -4.18 9.12
N LEU A 153 -18.32 -4.70 10.19
CA LEU A 153 -17.81 -3.93 11.31
C LEU A 153 -16.44 -3.35 10.89
N ILE A 154 -16.48 -2.26 10.15
CA ILE A 154 -15.31 -1.42 9.86
C ILE A 154 -15.35 -0.19 10.75
#